data_3febfad65ab7a2a19cadcd793ebdfca9
#
_entry.id   3febfad65ab7a2a19cadcd793ebdfca9
#
_cell.length_a   1.000
_cell.length_b   1.000
_cell.length_c   1.000
_cell.angle_alpha   90.00
_cell.angle_beta   90.00
_cell.angle_gamma   90.00
#
_symmetry.space_group_name_H-M   'P 1'
#
loop_
_entity.id
_entity.type
_entity.pdbx_description
1 polymer ?
#
loop_
_entity_poly.entity_id
_entity_poly.type
_entity_poly.pdbx_seq_one_letter_code
_entity_poly.pdbx_strand_id
1 'polypeptide(L)'
;AGSDLAAVRTRAVATEDGWVVDGQKVWTSGAADADYGLLLARTGGPGHAGLSAFVVAMDTPGITVRPLQQMNGESKFNEVFLDGVQLPKDALVGAEGQGWAVATATLGRERLSLGSNAVGMLKALDEVVTAARQRGRLDEHVRGEVVDAWLGVWLLRTTWERAIAEGTPPGGAAFSVLKMISTRTYQAIGDLGMEALGLDALGSEHDEPLVDRMLVAHAQTILGGTTEIQRNILGERILGLPREPKP
;
A
#
# COMPACT_ATOMS: atom_id res chain seq x y z
N ALA A 1 10.42 -7.25 -5.20
CA ALA A 1 10.66 -6.29 -6.28
C ALA A 1 10.43 -4.83 -5.86
N GLY A 2 9.61 -4.57 -4.84
CA GLY A 2 9.39 -3.23 -4.30
C GLY A 2 9.02 -2.20 -5.38
N SER A 3 9.65 -1.02 -5.36
CA SER A 3 9.40 0.08 -6.31
C SER A 3 9.71 -0.29 -7.76
N ASP A 4 10.68 -1.17 -8.00
CA ASP A 4 10.94 -1.74 -9.32
C ASP A 4 10.19 -3.07 -9.49
N LEU A 5 8.87 -2.98 -9.63
CA LEU A 5 8.02 -4.15 -9.81
C LEU A 5 8.39 -4.96 -11.05
N ALA A 6 8.96 -4.33 -12.08
CA ALA A 6 9.40 -5.03 -13.28
C ALA A 6 10.60 -5.95 -13.05
N ALA A 7 11.33 -5.79 -11.93
CA ALA A 7 12.45 -6.64 -11.54
C ALA A 7 12.03 -7.88 -10.71
N VAL A 8 10.77 -8.31 -10.75
CA VAL A 8 10.31 -9.54 -10.11
C VAL A 8 11.20 -10.72 -10.52
N ARG A 9 11.69 -11.45 -9.49
CA ARG A 9 12.57 -12.62 -9.66
C ARG A 9 11.86 -13.96 -9.48
N THR A 10 10.73 -14.00 -8.76
CA THR A 10 9.90 -15.21 -8.67
C THR A 10 9.66 -15.73 -10.07
N ARG A 11 10.00 -16.96 -10.34
CA ARG A 11 10.00 -17.56 -11.69
C ARG A 11 8.86 -18.57 -11.81
N ALA A 12 8.21 -18.58 -12.96
CA ALA A 12 7.26 -19.61 -13.34
C ALA A 12 7.71 -20.23 -14.67
N VAL A 13 7.87 -21.53 -14.70
CA VAL A 13 8.31 -22.30 -15.87
C VAL A 13 7.14 -23.15 -16.36
N ALA A 14 6.81 -23.01 -17.65
CA ALA A 14 5.76 -23.83 -18.26
C ALA A 14 6.17 -25.32 -18.29
N THR A 15 5.21 -26.19 -18.03
CA THR A 15 5.31 -27.64 -18.14
C THR A 15 4.19 -28.18 -19.01
N GLU A 16 4.16 -29.48 -19.28
CA GLU A 16 3.10 -30.11 -20.06
C GLU A 16 1.74 -29.92 -19.38
N ASP A 17 1.68 -29.98 -18.02
CA ASP A 17 0.45 -29.92 -17.24
C ASP A 17 0.11 -28.55 -16.66
N GLY A 18 0.99 -27.58 -16.75
CA GLY A 18 0.80 -26.24 -16.15
C GLY A 18 2.08 -25.47 -15.96
N TRP A 19 2.37 -25.08 -14.71
CA TRP A 19 3.51 -24.24 -14.34
C TRP A 19 4.17 -24.75 -13.07
N VAL A 20 5.49 -24.61 -13.00
CA VAL A 20 6.27 -24.80 -11.77
C VAL A 20 6.79 -23.45 -11.32
N VAL A 21 6.52 -23.07 -10.07
CA VAL A 21 6.85 -21.76 -9.54
C VAL A 21 7.85 -21.86 -8.39
N ASP A 22 8.92 -21.07 -8.51
CA ASP A 22 9.96 -20.93 -7.48
C ASP A 22 10.21 -19.47 -7.15
N GLY A 23 10.42 -19.17 -5.86
CA GLY A 23 10.79 -17.85 -5.40
C GLY A 23 10.26 -17.47 -4.03
N GLN A 24 10.23 -16.16 -3.79
CA GLN A 24 9.79 -15.60 -2.52
C GLN A 24 9.05 -14.29 -2.75
N LYS A 25 8.06 -14.04 -1.92
CA LYS A 25 7.39 -12.75 -1.77
C LYS A 25 7.55 -12.27 -0.33
N VAL A 26 7.62 -10.97 -0.16
CA VAL A 26 7.69 -10.34 1.15
C VAL A 26 6.69 -9.18 1.23
N TRP A 27 6.26 -8.85 2.41
CA TRP A 27 5.24 -7.85 2.69
C TRP A 27 3.87 -8.19 2.06
N THR A 28 3.55 -9.48 2.02
CA THR A 28 2.26 -9.94 1.51
C THR A 28 1.19 -9.79 2.58
N SER A 29 0.24 -8.88 2.34
CA SER A 29 -0.85 -8.61 3.30
C SER A 29 -1.78 -9.81 3.41
N GLY A 30 -2.06 -10.23 4.66
CA GLY A 30 -3.07 -11.24 4.97
C GLY A 30 -2.83 -12.64 4.40
N ALA A 31 -1.60 -12.96 3.96
CA ALA A 31 -1.32 -14.27 3.33
C ALA A 31 -1.55 -15.46 4.26
N ALA A 32 -1.46 -15.25 5.59
CA ALA A 32 -1.71 -16.31 6.57
C ALA A 32 -3.19 -16.72 6.65
N ASP A 33 -4.10 -15.82 6.30
CA ASP A 33 -5.56 -16.00 6.44
C ASP A 33 -6.28 -16.10 5.08
N ALA A 34 -5.54 -15.92 3.98
CA ALA A 34 -6.11 -15.91 2.64
C ALA A 34 -6.25 -17.33 2.06
N ASP A 35 -7.37 -17.63 1.43
CA ASP A 35 -7.56 -18.87 0.66
C ASP A 35 -6.84 -18.82 -0.70
N TYR A 36 -6.76 -17.62 -1.31
CA TYR A 36 -6.16 -17.41 -2.63
C TYR A 36 -5.26 -16.19 -2.66
N GLY A 37 -4.19 -16.26 -3.47
CA GLY A 37 -3.27 -15.16 -3.76
C GLY A 37 -3.20 -14.83 -5.24
N LEU A 38 -3.03 -13.54 -5.57
CA LEU A 38 -2.65 -13.11 -6.92
C LEU A 38 -1.12 -13.02 -6.98
N LEU A 39 -0.53 -13.94 -7.70
CA LEU A 39 0.93 -14.06 -7.82
C LEU A 39 1.42 -13.45 -9.13
N LEU A 40 2.37 -12.53 -9.06
CA LEU A 40 3.12 -12.03 -10.20
C LEU A 40 4.47 -12.78 -10.28
N ALA A 41 4.73 -13.44 -11.40
CA ALA A 41 5.95 -14.19 -11.62
C ALA A 41 6.53 -13.91 -13.01
N ARG A 42 7.81 -14.24 -13.19
CA ARG A 42 8.52 -14.12 -14.46
C ARG A 42 8.41 -15.42 -15.24
N THR A 43 7.82 -15.34 -16.42
CA THR A 43 7.71 -16.45 -17.36
C THR A 43 8.63 -16.27 -18.59
N GLY A 44 9.04 -15.04 -18.87
CA GLY A 44 9.85 -14.68 -20.04
C GLY A 44 11.07 -13.82 -19.70
N GLY A 45 11.55 -13.08 -20.69
CA GLY A 45 12.70 -12.21 -20.62
C GLY A 45 12.56 -11.02 -19.65
N PRO A 46 13.53 -10.11 -19.60
CA PRO A 46 13.48 -8.94 -18.72
C PRO A 46 12.35 -7.96 -19.09
N GLY A 47 12.01 -7.09 -18.14
CA GLY A 47 11.00 -6.03 -18.33
C GLY A 47 9.56 -6.52 -18.15
N HIS A 48 8.63 -5.69 -18.59
CA HIS A 48 7.20 -5.86 -18.34
C HIS A 48 6.59 -7.06 -19.07
N ALA A 49 7.02 -7.29 -20.32
CA ALA A 49 6.50 -8.37 -21.17
C ALA A 49 6.91 -9.77 -20.69
N GLY A 50 7.90 -9.88 -19.81
CA GLY A 50 8.30 -11.16 -19.21
C GLY A 50 7.51 -11.54 -17.96
N LEU A 51 6.49 -10.77 -17.59
CA LEU A 51 5.71 -10.99 -16.37
C LEU A 51 4.34 -11.60 -16.67
N SER A 52 3.97 -12.61 -15.91
CA SER A 52 2.64 -13.23 -15.94
C SER A 52 2.01 -13.20 -14.55
N ALA A 53 0.69 -13.21 -14.48
CA ALA A 53 -0.06 -13.25 -13.23
C ALA A 53 -0.80 -14.58 -13.10
N PHE A 54 -0.88 -15.10 -11.88
CA PHE A 54 -1.50 -16.37 -11.56
C PHE A 54 -2.41 -16.21 -10.34
N VAL A 55 -3.54 -16.91 -10.32
CA VAL A 55 -4.31 -17.15 -9.10
C VAL A 55 -3.79 -18.43 -8.47
N VAL A 56 -3.44 -18.37 -7.20
CA VAL A 56 -2.82 -19.48 -6.46
C VAL A 56 -3.62 -19.75 -5.20
N ALA A 57 -4.04 -21.00 -4.98
CA ALA A 57 -4.59 -21.43 -3.71
C ALA A 57 -3.46 -21.49 -2.68
N MET A 58 -3.65 -20.86 -1.52
CA MET A 58 -2.57 -20.67 -0.54
C MET A 58 -2.21 -21.96 0.22
N ASP A 59 -3.04 -22.99 0.13
CA ASP A 59 -2.81 -24.35 0.64
C ASP A 59 -2.07 -25.26 -0.36
N THR A 60 -1.68 -24.75 -1.53
CA THR A 60 -0.96 -25.53 -2.55
C THR A 60 0.39 -26.03 -1.97
N PRO A 61 0.71 -27.33 -2.12
CA PRO A 61 1.99 -27.88 -1.68
C PRO A 61 3.19 -27.11 -2.25
N GLY A 62 4.18 -26.85 -1.39
CA GLY A 62 5.34 -26.02 -1.72
C GLY A 62 5.19 -24.56 -1.33
N ILE A 63 4.02 -24.11 -0.86
CA ILE A 63 3.83 -22.78 -0.30
C ILE A 63 4.08 -22.82 1.22
N THR A 64 4.93 -21.91 1.69
CA THR A 64 5.13 -21.67 3.12
C THR A 64 4.93 -20.20 3.43
N VAL A 65 4.04 -19.88 4.36
CA VAL A 65 3.76 -18.52 4.82
C VAL A 65 4.41 -18.31 6.19
N ARG A 66 5.14 -17.20 6.35
CA ARG A 66 5.76 -16.80 7.62
C ARG A 66 5.33 -15.38 7.97
N PRO A 67 4.59 -15.16 9.07
CA PRO A 67 4.23 -13.85 9.54
C PRO A 67 5.44 -12.98 9.86
N LEU A 68 5.36 -11.69 9.54
CA LEU A 68 6.36 -10.66 9.86
C LEU A 68 5.84 -9.79 10.98
N GLN A 69 6.50 -9.82 12.13
CA GLN A 69 6.15 -8.93 13.23
C GLN A 69 6.55 -7.50 12.89
N GLN A 70 5.58 -6.59 12.98
CA GLN A 70 5.72 -5.16 12.75
C GLN A 70 6.06 -4.42 14.04
N MET A 71 6.44 -3.12 13.94
CA MET A 71 6.79 -2.28 15.10
C MET A 71 5.67 -2.16 16.14
N ASN A 72 4.42 -2.22 15.69
CA ASN A 72 3.23 -2.18 16.54
C ASN A 72 2.83 -3.55 17.13
N GLY A 73 3.67 -4.57 16.98
CA GLY A 73 3.41 -5.91 17.47
C GLY A 73 2.51 -6.79 16.61
N GLU A 74 1.81 -6.20 15.63
CA GLU A 74 0.97 -6.95 14.69
C GLU A 74 1.79 -7.76 13.69
N SER A 75 1.16 -8.73 13.02
CA SER A 75 1.78 -9.57 11.99
C SER A 75 0.88 -9.67 10.75
N LYS A 76 0.39 -8.52 10.27
CA LYS A 76 -0.51 -8.43 9.09
C LYS A 76 0.20 -8.71 7.77
N PHE A 77 1.54 -8.56 7.73
CA PHE A 77 2.35 -8.87 6.55
C PHE A 77 3.08 -10.19 6.71
N ASN A 78 3.38 -10.82 5.58
CA ASN A 78 3.98 -12.13 5.56
C ASN A 78 5.09 -12.23 4.52
N GLU A 79 6.05 -13.12 4.76
CA GLU A 79 6.86 -13.74 3.72
C GLU A 79 6.12 -14.95 3.17
N VAL A 80 6.16 -15.14 1.87
CA VAL A 80 5.61 -16.32 1.18
C VAL A 80 6.72 -16.95 0.37
N PHE A 81 7.10 -18.17 0.73
CA PHE A 81 8.08 -18.97 0.02
C PHE A 81 7.35 -19.90 -0.94
N LEU A 82 7.89 -20.04 -2.14
CA LEU A 82 7.38 -20.86 -3.22
C LEU A 82 8.51 -21.82 -3.62
N ASP A 83 8.35 -23.10 -3.36
CA ASP A 83 9.34 -24.15 -3.61
C ASP A 83 8.72 -25.25 -4.47
N GLY A 84 9.00 -25.20 -5.77
CA GLY A 84 8.48 -26.14 -6.74
C GLY A 84 6.95 -26.19 -6.81
N VAL A 85 6.26 -25.07 -6.55
CA VAL A 85 4.79 -24.99 -6.52
C VAL A 85 4.20 -25.32 -7.88
N GLN A 86 3.38 -26.36 -7.93
CA GLN A 86 2.70 -26.80 -9.16
C GLN A 86 1.38 -26.06 -9.34
N LEU A 87 1.24 -25.33 -10.44
CA LEU A 87 0.00 -24.62 -10.78
C LEU A 87 -0.59 -25.21 -12.06
N PRO A 88 -1.92 -25.38 -12.13
CA PRO A 88 -2.58 -25.84 -13.35
C PRO A 88 -2.54 -24.75 -14.44
N LYS A 89 -2.85 -25.13 -15.69
CA LYS A 89 -2.83 -24.19 -16.83
C LYS A 89 -3.76 -23.01 -16.67
N ASP A 90 -4.92 -23.25 -16.09
CA ASP A 90 -5.97 -22.27 -15.85
C ASP A 90 -5.71 -21.33 -14.66
N ALA A 91 -4.63 -21.55 -13.88
CA ALA A 91 -4.17 -20.61 -12.89
C ALA A 91 -3.69 -19.28 -13.51
N LEU A 92 -3.30 -19.28 -14.79
CA LEU A 92 -2.83 -18.10 -15.52
C LEU A 92 -3.97 -17.10 -15.72
N VAL A 93 -3.77 -15.86 -15.29
CA VAL A 93 -4.71 -14.74 -15.48
C VAL A 93 -4.40 -14.00 -16.77
N GLY A 94 -5.30 -14.08 -17.72
CA GLY A 94 -5.07 -13.51 -19.07
C GLY A 94 -4.13 -14.37 -19.91
N ALA A 95 -3.24 -13.76 -20.67
CA ALA A 95 -2.23 -14.46 -21.45
C ALA A 95 -0.83 -14.35 -20.81
N GLU A 96 0.05 -15.26 -21.18
CA GLU A 96 1.46 -15.17 -20.80
C GLU A 96 2.07 -13.82 -21.25
N GLY A 97 2.86 -13.19 -20.38
CA GLY A 97 3.43 -11.88 -20.62
C GLY A 97 2.51 -10.69 -20.31
N GLN A 98 1.25 -10.91 -19.93
CA GLN A 98 0.29 -9.85 -19.59
C GLN A 98 0.22 -9.51 -18.09
N GLY A 99 1.07 -10.10 -17.26
CA GLY A 99 1.07 -9.88 -15.81
C GLY A 99 1.24 -8.42 -15.39
N TRP A 100 1.98 -7.63 -16.19
CA TRP A 100 2.09 -6.18 -15.92
C TRP A 100 0.76 -5.44 -16.02
N ALA A 101 -0.06 -5.75 -17.02
CA ALA A 101 -1.38 -5.16 -17.19
C ALA A 101 -2.29 -5.54 -16.03
N VAL A 102 -2.27 -6.81 -15.60
CA VAL A 102 -3.04 -7.31 -14.45
C VAL A 102 -2.61 -6.58 -13.16
N ALA A 103 -1.31 -6.52 -12.88
CA ALA A 103 -0.79 -5.85 -11.68
C ALA A 103 -1.14 -4.36 -11.65
N THR A 104 -0.98 -3.66 -12.77
CA THR A 104 -1.29 -2.22 -12.82
C THR A 104 -2.79 -1.93 -12.71
N ALA A 105 -3.66 -2.79 -13.24
CA ALA A 105 -5.11 -2.69 -13.06
C ALA A 105 -5.52 -2.90 -11.60
N THR A 106 -4.92 -3.89 -10.91
CA THR A 106 -5.17 -4.16 -9.49
C THR A 106 -4.72 -2.98 -8.62
N LEU A 107 -3.48 -2.50 -8.79
CA LEU A 107 -2.95 -1.34 -8.07
C LEU A 107 -3.74 -0.05 -8.37
N GLY A 108 -4.27 0.08 -9.58
CA GLY A 108 -5.14 1.19 -9.95
C GLY A 108 -6.43 1.18 -9.15
N ARG A 109 -7.07 0.02 -9.02
CA ARG A 109 -8.31 -0.15 -8.25
C ARG A 109 -8.11 0.03 -6.74
N GLU A 110 -7.01 -0.44 -6.18
CA GLU A 110 -6.67 -0.21 -4.77
C GLU A 110 -6.67 1.29 -4.44
N ARG A 111 -6.16 2.14 -5.33
CA ARG A 111 -6.15 3.60 -5.13
C ARG A 111 -7.53 4.24 -5.11
N LEU A 112 -8.55 3.61 -5.67
CA LEU A 112 -9.93 4.10 -5.57
C LEU A 112 -10.42 4.12 -4.11
N SER A 113 -9.94 3.20 -3.27
CA SER A 113 -10.32 3.12 -1.86
C SER A 113 -9.72 4.26 -1.01
N LEU A 114 -8.71 4.99 -1.52
CA LEU A 114 -8.05 6.06 -0.75
C LEU A 114 -9.03 7.16 -0.30
N GLY A 115 -10.05 7.44 -1.10
CA GLY A 115 -11.07 8.44 -0.73
C GLY A 115 -11.93 8.02 0.45
N SER A 116 -12.18 6.72 0.63
CA SER A 116 -12.94 6.21 1.78
C SER A 116 -12.18 6.38 3.11
N ASN A 117 -10.84 6.51 3.06
CA ASN A 117 -10.02 6.75 4.24
C ASN A 117 -10.31 8.10 4.91
N ALA A 118 -10.91 9.07 4.20
CA ALA A 118 -11.25 10.39 4.75
C ALA A 118 -12.14 10.27 6.00
N VAL A 119 -13.10 9.35 6.03
CA VAL A 119 -13.97 9.14 7.18
C VAL A 119 -13.18 8.61 8.39
N GLY A 120 -12.31 7.64 8.17
CA GLY A 120 -11.43 7.10 9.21
C GLY A 120 -10.46 8.15 9.75
N MET A 121 -9.94 9.02 8.88
CA MET A 121 -9.05 10.12 9.28
C MET A 121 -9.77 11.19 10.11
N LEU A 122 -11.01 11.53 9.78
CA LEU A 122 -11.82 12.47 10.61
C LEU A 122 -12.05 11.91 11.99
N LYS A 123 -12.40 10.62 12.09
CA LYS A 123 -12.56 9.95 13.39
C LYS A 123 -11.23 9.96 14.18
N ALA A 124 -10.13 9.64 13.52
CA ALA A 124 -8.81 9.66 14.12
C ALA A 124 -8.44 11.06 14.66
N LEU A 125 -8.76 12.10 13.90
CA LEU A 125 -8.52 13.48 14.30
C LEU A 125 -9.37 13.89 15.50
N ASP A 126 -10.63 13.43 15.57
CA ASP A 126 -11.51 13.66 16.74
C ASP A 126 -10.96 12.98 18.01
N GLU A 127 -10.42 11.76 17.86
CA GLU A 127 -9.74 11.06 18.96
C GLU A 127 -8.51 11.83 19.46
N VAL A 128 -7.69 12.37 18.56
CA VAL A 128 -6.53 13.23 18.89
C VAL A 128 -6.97 14.49 19.64
N VAL A 129 -7.98 15.20 19.12
CA VAL A 129 -8.52 16.43 19.76
C VAL A 129 -9.06 16.13 21.15
N THR A 130 -9.74 15.00 21.29
CA THR A 130 -10.29 14.56 22.60
C THR A 130 -9.17 14.27 23.58
N ALA A 131 -8.14 13.53 23.16
CA ALA A 131 -6.98 13.22 23.99
C ALA A 131 -6.20 14.48 24.41
N ALA A 132 -5.95 15.39 23.47
CA ALA A 132 -5.28 16.65 23.73
C ALA A 132 -6.06 17.54 24.73
N ARG A 133 -7.39 17.61 24.57
CA ARG A 133 -8.27 18.36 25.48
C ARG A 133 -8.24 17.80 26.89
N GLN A 134 -8.37 16.49 27.03
CA GLN A 134 -8.37 15.80 28.34
C GLN A 134 -7.05 15.99 29.09
N ARG A 135 -5.93 16.15 28.38
CA ARG A 135 -4.60 16.34 28.96
C ARG A 135 -4.17 17.80 29.07
N GLY A 136 -5.03 18.76 28.71
CA GLY A 136 -4.70 20.19 28.71
C GLY A 136 -3.63 20.58 27.67
N ARG A 137 -3.49 19.80 26.62
CA ARG A 137 -2.48 20.00 25.55
C ARG A 137 -3.05 20.62 24.27
N LEU A 138 -4.31 21.04 24.27
CA LEU A 138 -4.96 21.70 23.13
C LEU A 138 -4.65 23.20 23.15
N ASP A 139 -3.37 23.56 23.05
CA ASP A 139 -2.88 24.94 22.92
C ASP A 139 -3.07 25.51 21.50
N GLU A 140 -2.55 26.70 21.24
CA GLU A 140 -2.70 27.37 19.94
C GLU A 140 -1.93 26.64 18.83
N HIS A 141 -0.75 26.08 19.12
CA HIS A 141 0.05 25.30 18.17
C HIS A 141 -0.71 24.04 17.76
N VAL A 142 -1.11 23.19 18.72
CA VAL A 142 -1.83 21.94 18.43
C VAL A 142 -3.14 22.22 17.70
N ARG A 143 -3.86 23.32 18.03
CA ARG A 143 -5.06 23.71 17.29
C ARG A 143 -4.76 24.06 15.83
N GLY A 144 -3.65 24.75 15.55
CA GLY A 144 -3.20 25.06 14.20
C GLY A 144 -2.94 23.80 13.40
N GLU A 145 -2.16 22.85 13.94
CA GLU A 145 -1.86 21.56 13.31
C GLU A 145 -3.11 20.71 13.08
N VAL A 146 -4.05 20.72 14.02
CA VAL A 146 -5.36 20.06 13.87
C VAL A 146 -6.15 20.62 12.68
N VAL A 147 -6.14 21.97 12.53
CA VAL A 147 -6.81 22.61 11.38
C VAL A 147 -6.12 22.20 10.07
N ASP A 148 -4.80 22.19 10.02
CA ASP A 148 -4.05 21.78 8.83
C ASP A 148 -4.31 20.30 8.47
N ALA A 149 -4.35 19.41 9.46
CA ALA A 149 -4.72 18.01 9.25
C ALA A 149 -6.16 17.87 8.75
N TRP A 150 -7.10 18.63 9.31
CA TRP A 150 -8.49 18.66 8.86
C TRP A 150 -8.62 19.15 7.42
N LEU A 151 -7.89 20.21 7.05
CA LEU A 151 -7.82 20.70 5.67
C LEU A 151 -7.26 19.63 4.73
N GLY A 152 -6.25 18.86 5.18
CA GLY A 152 -5.72 17.72 4.44
C GLY A 152 -6.78 16.64 4.16
N VAL A 153 -7.60 16.31 5.16
CA VAL A 153 -8.73 15.36 5.00
C VAL A 153 -9.78 15.91 4.04
N TRP A 154 -10.12 17.20 4.17
CA TRP A 154 -11.07 17.86 3.27
C TRP A 154 -10.57 17.86 1.83
N LEU A 155 -9.30 18.19 1.61
CA LEU A 155 -8.66 18.16 0.30
C LEU A 155 -8.64 16.76 -0.31
N LEU A 156 -8.36 15.73 0.49
CA LEU A 156 -8.42 14.33 0.07
C LEU A 156 -9.83 13.99 -0.44
N ARG A 157 -10.84 14.28 0.36
CA ARG A 157 -12.23 13.98 0.04
C ARG A 157 -12.70 14.70 -1.22
N THR A 158 -12.53 16.01 -1.31
CA THR A 158 -12.99 16.80 -2.46
C THR A 158 -12.24 16.44 -3.75
N THR A 159 -10.95 16.13 -3.67
CA THR A 159 -10.17 15.66 -4.82
C THR A 159 -10.66 14.29 -5.30
N TRP A 160 -10.99 13.39 -4.38
CA TRP A 160 -11.54 12.08 -4.71
C TRP A 160 -12.94 12.19 -5.32
N GLU A 161 -13.85 12.97 -4.72
CA GLU A 161 -15.19 13.20 -5.25
C GLU A 161 -15.15 13.76 -6.67
N ARG A 162 -14.24 14.72 -6.93
CA ARG A 162 -14.01 15.27 -8.26
C ARG A 162 -13.51 14.20 -9.24
N ALA A 163 -12.50 13.41 -8.86
CA ALA A 163 -11.95 12.37 -9.73
C ALA A 163 -13.02 11.33 -10.13
N ILE A 164 -13.92 10.98 -9.21
CA ILE A 164 -15.05 10.08 -9.48
C ILE A 164 -16.07 10.74 -10.41
N ALA A 165 -16.44 12.01 -10.14
CA ALA A 165 -17.41 12.73 -10.95
C ALA A 165 -16.93 12.96 -12.40
N GLU A 166 -15.64 13.18 -12.60
CA GLU A 166 -15.00 13.32 -13.91
C GLU A 166 -14.78 11.96 -14.63
N GLY A 167 -15.10 10.83 -14.00
CA GLY A 167 -14.87 9.50 -14.56
C GLY A 167 -13.39 9.17 -14.75
N THR A 168 -12.51 9.73 -13.93
CA THR A 168 -11.07 9.46 -14.01
C THR A 168 -10.80 7.97 -13.89
N PRO A 169 -10.11 7.36 -14.87
CA PRO A 169 -9.87 5.92 -14.83
C PRO A 169 -8.99 5.52 -13.63
N PRO A 170 -9.23 4.34 -13.03
CA PRO A 170 -8.38 3.81 -11.96
C PRO A 170 -6.90 3.79 -12.38
N GLY A 171 -6.02 4.27 -11.52
CA GLY A 171 -4.58 4.39 -11.83
C GLY A 171 -4.20 5.64 -12.62
N GLY A 172 -5.15 6.50 -12.97
CA GLY A 172 -4.87 7.83 -13.52
C GLY A 172 -4.06 8.69 -12.56
N ALA A 173 -3.46 9.74 -13.09
CA ALA A 173 -2.52 10.57 -12.34
C ALA A 173 -3.18 11.29 -11.14
N ALA A 174 -4.48 11.58 -11.18
CA ALA A 174 -5.22 12.11 -10.03
C ALA A 174 -5.11 11.21 -8.79
N PHE A 175 -5.06 9.88 -8.98
CA PHE A 175 -4.90 8.94 -7.87
C PHE A 175 -3.50 8.95 -7.24
N SER A 176 -2.47 9.41 -7.97
CA SER A 176 -1.16 9.68 -7.39
C SER A 176 -1.20 10.90 -6.47
N VAL A 177 -1.93 11.95 -6.84
CA VAL A 177 -2.17 13.12 -5.97
C VAL A 177 -2.92 12.69 -4.72
N LEU A 178 -4.02 11.93 -4.86
CA LEU A 178 -4.78 11.41 -3.73
C LEU A 178 -3.90 10.60 -2.77
N LYS A 179 -3.04 9.73 -3.30
CA LYS A 179 -2.09 8.94 -2.48
C LYS A 179 -1.16 9.84 -1.68
N MET A 180 -0.62 10.89 -2.27
CA MET A 180 0.28 11.83 -1.59
C MET A 180 -0.44 12.62 -0.50
N ILE A 181 -1.65 13.14 -0.77
CA ILE A 181 -2.47 13.85 0.22
C ILE A 181 -2.81 12.90 1.38
N SER A 182 -3.34 11.71 1.08
CA SER A 182 -3.71 10.70 2.07
C SER A 182 -2.55 10.34 3.00
N THR A 183 -1.39 10.04 2.41
CA THR A 183 -0.19 9.65 3.17
C THR A 183 0.27 10.75 4.12
N ARG A 184 0.40 12.00 3.61
CA ARG A 184 0.85 13.14 4.40
C ARG A 184 -0.14 13.45 5.53
N THR A 185 -1.43 13.44 5.24
CA THR A 185 -2.47 13.72 6.24
C THR A 185 -2.49 12.65 7.31
N TYR A 186 -2.35 11.37 6.93
CA TYR A 186 -2.33 10.27 7.90
C TYR A 186 -1.13 10.36 8.83
N GLN A 187 0.05 10.72 8.31
CA GLN A 187 1.23 10.95 9.15
C GLN A 187 1.03 12.13 10.11
N ALA A 188 0.54 13.27 9.61
CA ALA A 188 0.27 14.44 10.45
C ALA A 188 -0.70 14.09 11.61
N ILE A 189 -1.73 13.30 11.37
CA ILE A 189 -2.64 12.83 12.42
C ILE A 189 -1.92 11.91 13.42
N GLY A 190 -1.01 11.05 12.95
CA GLY A 190 -0.19 10.20 13.82
C GLY A 190 0.72 11.02 14.72
N ASP A 191 1.43 12.00 14.18
CA ASP A 191 2.33 12.89 14.90
C ASP A 191 1.56 13.72 15.95
N LEU A 192 0.41 14.30 15.57
CA LEU A 192 -0.49 14.98 16.49
C LEU A 192 -1.00 14.09 17.64
N GLY A 193 -1.20 12.80 17.37
CA GLY A 193 -1.53 11.82 18.43
C GLY A 193 -0.42 11.74 19.49
N MET A 194 0.84 11.74 19.05
CA MET A 194 1.99 11.74 19.97
C MET A 194 2.10 13.03 20.76
N GLU A 195 1.85 14.17 20.14
CA GLU A 195 1.80 15.47 20.84
C GLU A 195 0.68 15.52 21.86
N ALA A 196 -0.49 14.99 21.52
CA ALA A 196 -1.63 14.93 22.43
C ALA A 196 -1.36 14.06 23.67
N LEU A 197 -0.64 12.94 23.51
CA LEU A 197 -0.23 12.06 24.60
C LEU A 197 0.97 12.65 25.38
N GLY A 198 1.90 13.31 24.71
CA GLY A 198 3.15 13.81 25.30
C GLY A 198 4.00 12.69 25.90
N LEU A 199 4.51 12.85 27.12
CA LEU A 199 5.36 11.85 27.77
C LEU A 199 4.62 10.52 28.06
N ASP A 200 3.29 10.53 28.15
CA ASP A 200 2.50 9.31 28.34
C ASP A 200 2.70 8.35 27.15
N ALA A 201 2.97 8.87 25.95
CA ALA A 201 3.24 8.07 24.77
C ALA A 201 4.44 7.14 24.93
N LEU A 202 5.46 7.54 25.70
CA LEU A 202 6.69 6.76 25.89
C LEU A 202 6.49 5.54 26.82
N GLY A 203 5.47 5.59 27.68
CA GLY A 203 5.10 4.51 28.58
C GLY A 203 3.89 3.70 28.11
N SER A 204 3.30 4.07 27.00
CA SER A 204 2.13 3.40 26.46
C SER A 204 2.49 2.05 25.82
N GLU A 205 1.61 1.07 26.01
CA GLU A 205 1.72 -0.20 25.31
C GLU A 205 1.26 -0.06 23.85
N HIS A 206 1.51 -1.07 23.04
CA HIS A 206 1.19 -1.05 21.59
C HIS A 206 -0.30 -0.93 21.29
N ASP A 207 -1.16 -1.24 22.26
CA ASP A 207 -2.61 -1.15 22.14
C ASP A 207 -3.18 0.27 22.38
N GLU A 208 -2.34 1.27 22.72
CA GLU A 208 -2.78 2.66 22.72
C GLU A 208 -3.03 3.12 21.25
N PRO A 209 -4.30 3.44 20.90
CA PRO A 209 -4.68 3.66 19.50
C PRO A 209 -3.92 4.80 18.79
N LEU A 210 -3.51 5.84 19.55
CA LEU A 210 -2.76 6.98 18.99
C LEU A 210 -1.31 6.59 18.69
N VAL A 211 -0.69 5.76 19.55
CA VAL A 211 0.67 5.22 19.34
C VAL A 211 0.68 4.26 18.14
N ASP A 212 -0.26 3.31 18.09
CA ASP A 212 -0.40 2.39 16.96
C ASP A 212 -0.54 3.16 15.63
N ARG A 213 -1.40 4.18 15.62
CA ARG A 213 -1.62 5.02 14.43
C ARG A 213 -0.33 5.69 13.94
N MET A 214 0.48 6.23 14.84
CA MET A 214 1.77 6.83 14.49
C MET A 214 2.72 5.79 13.90
N LEU A 215 2.85 4.62 14.52
CA LEU A 215 3.71 3.54 14.02
C LEU A 215 3.28 3.06 12.62
N VAL A 216 1.98 2.90 12.39
CA VAL A 216 1.42 2.48 11.09
C VAL A 216 1.53 3.60 10.04
N ALA A 217 1.46 4.88 10.44
CA ALA A 217 1.48 6.01 9.53
C ALA A 217 2.75 6.06 8.66
N HIS A 218 3.88 5.65 9.20
CA HIS A 218 5.16 5.63 8.46
C HIS A 218 5.14 4.64 7.29
N ALA A 219 4.47 3.49 7.44
CA ALA A 219 4.32 2.52 6.37
C ALA A 219 3.52 3.07 5.17
N GLN A 220 2.63 4.04 5.40
CA GLN A 220 1.81 4.65 4.35
C GLN A 220 2.65 5.37 3.28
N THR A 221 3.86 5.81 3.57
CA THR A 221 4.76 6.42 2.56
C THR A 221 5.33 5.40 1.60
N ILE A 222 5.29 4.11 1.95
CA ILE A 222 5.89 3.00 1.21
C ILE A 222 4.83 2.18 0.48
N LEU A 223 3.72 1.87 1.16
CA LEU A 223 2.63 1.04 0.66
C LEU A 223 1.95 1.67 -0.56
N GLY A 224 1.46 0.84 -1.50
CA GLY A 224 0.75 1.30 -2.70
C GLY A 224 1.59 2.15 -3.67
N GLY A 225 2.92 2.03 -3.61
CA GLY A 225 3.92 2.84 -4.30
C GLY A 225 4.42 4.00 -3.46
N THR A 226 5.75 4.10 -3.34
CA THR A 226 6.37 5.11 -2.48
C THR A 226 6.02 6.53 -2.91
N THR A 227 6.17 7.49 -1.99
CA THR A 227 5.96 8.91 -2.27
C THR A 227 6.81 9.38 -3.45
N GLU A 228 8.04 8.88 -3.58
CA GLU A 228 8.97 9.19 -4.67
C GLU A 228 8.44 8.67 -6.00
N ILE A 229 7.98 7.40 -6.04
CA ILE A 229 7.34 6.83 -7.24
C ILE A 229 6.10 7.63 -7.66
N GLN A 230 5.28 8.08 -6.69
CA GLN A 230 4.11 8.92 -7.01
C GLN A 230 4.55 10.28 -7.59
N ARG A 231 5.60 10.90 -7.05
CA ARG A 231 6.17 12.15 -7.59
C ARG A 231 6.70 11.95 -9.01
N ASN A 232 7.41 10.84 -9.28
CA ASN A 232 7.90 10.53 -10.62
C ASN A 232 6.72 10.35 -11.61
N ILE A 233 5.65 9.65 -11.22
CA ILE A 233 4.45 9.53 -12.05
C ILE A 233 3.84 10.90 -12.36
N LEU A 234 3.73 11.78 -11.37
CA LEU A 234 3.20 13.14 -11.56
C LEU A 234 4.14 13.98 -12.44
N GLY A 235 5.43 13.96 -12.16
CA GLY A 235 6.44 14.71 -12.92
C GLY A 235 6.46 14.29 -14.40
N GLU A 236 6.61 12.99 -14.65
CA GLU A 236 6.76 12.47 -16.01
C GLU A 236 5.46 12.50 -16.83
N ARG A 237 4.33 12.05 -16.24
CA ARG A 237 3.10 11.81 -16.99
C ARG A 237 2.14 12.99 -17.02
N ILE A 238 2.19 13.88 -16.01
CA ILE A 238 1.31 15.07 -15.95
C ILE A 238 2.07 16.32 -16.36
N LEU A 239 3.23 16.55 -15.77
CA LEU A 239 4.01 17.76 -16.02
C LEU A 239 4.94 17.64 -17.23
N GLY A 240 5.09 16.45 -17.82
CA GLY A 240 5.94 16.22 -18.99
C GLY A 240 7.43 16.42 -18.72
N LEU A 241 7.86 16.32 -17.46
CA LEU A 241 9.27 16.45 -17.10
C LEU A 241 10.08 15.25 -17.62
N PRO A 242 11.39 15.43 -17.89
CA PRO A 242 12.25 14.34 -18.29
C PRO A 242 12.34 13.27 -17.21
N ARG A 243 12.50 12.04 -17.64
CA ARG A 243 12.70 10.92 -16.71
C ARG A 243 14.01 11.05 -15.98
N GLU A 244 14.02 10.57 -14.74
CA GLU A 244 15.26 10.43 -13.98
C GLU A 244 16.27 9.57 -14.76
N PRO A 245 17.56 9.98 -14.84
CA PRO A 245 18.59 9.14 -15.43
C PRO A 245 18.64 7.79 -14.69
N LYS A 246 18.71 6.70 -15.44
CA LYS A 246 18.97 5.40 -14.80
C LYS A 246 20.39 5.41 -14.26
N PRO A 247 20.60 4.90 -13.02
CA PRO A 247 21.93 4.77 -12.45
C PRO A 247 22.83 3.83 -13.27
#